data_b893c4ae82483f60e91319411beed995
#
_entry.id   b893c4ae82483f60e91319411beed995
#
_cell.length_a   1.000
_cell.length_b   1.000
_cell.length_c   1.000
_cell.angle_alpha   90.00
_cell.angle_beta   90.00
_cell.angle_gamma   90.00
#
_symmetry.space_group_name_H-M   'P 1'
#
loop_
_entity.id
_entity.type
_entity.pdbx_description
1 polymer ?
#
loop_
_entity_poly.entity_id
_entity_poly.type
_entity_poly.pdbx_seq_one_letter_code
_entity_poly.pdbx_strand_id
1 'polypeptide(L)'
;MNSFHGRTMATITATGQEHYHKYFMPFMGGFKYAEAGDKKAFSELLDGTVCAVILEVIQGEGGVVITPCDYIEYIRELCDENDIVLIFDEVQTGVGRTGKLYAWENIGVKPDVLTSAKGLGGGLPIGACLAKEQFGSVLTPGTHGTTFGGNPVVLSGAVEILNRLDEEFLNDVREKGEYIRNKVSSFKDVSEVRGMGLMIGIDLKDQKAADVAARCVENGLLILTAKQSLRMLPPLTITYDEIDRGLEILEKTLSE
;
A
#
# COMPACT_ATOMS: atom_id res chain seq x y z
N MET A 1 -0.04 0.03 14.00
CA MET A 1 0.82 -1.20 13.96
C MET A 1 0.69 -1.85 12.60
N ASN A 2 1.62 -2.75 12.23
CA ASN A 2 1.67 -3.48 10.95
C ASN A 2 1.91 -2.63 9.68
N SER A 3 2.12 -1.33 9.79
CA SER A 3 2.45 -0.44 8.68
C SER A 3 3.88 -0.66 8.17
N PHE A 4 4.13 -0.22 6.92
CA PHE A 4 5.47 -0.19 6.33
C PHE A 4 5.65 1.11 5.54
N HIS A 5 6.52 2.00 6.02
CA HIS A 5 6.77 3.32 5.43
C HIS A 5 8.16 3.49 4.81
N GLY A 6 8.98 2.45 4.80
CA GLY A 6 10.31 2.49 4.19
C GLY A 6 11.43 2.08 5.15
N ARG A 7 12.69 2.28 4.69
CA ARG A 7 13.90 1.83 5.40
C ARG A 7 14.95 2.94 5.61
N THR A 8 14.61 4.20 5.40
CA THR A 8 15.45 5.33 5.86
C THR A 8 15.23 5.55 7.36
N MET A 9 16.07 6.31 8.04
CA MET A 9 16.00 6.46 9.50
C MET A 9 14.63 6.88 10.01
N ALA A 10 14.00 7.89 9.41
CA ALA A 10 12.67 8.33 9.82
C ALA A 10 11.58 7.30 9.42
N THR A 11 11.63 6.79 8.20
CA THR A 11 10.60 5.86 7.71
C THR A 11 10.66 4.48 8.35
N ILE A 12 11.87 3.98 8.70
CA ILE A 12 11.99 2.74 9.47
C ILE A 12 11.47 2.93 10.89
N THR A 13 11.67 4.11 11.48
CA THR A 13 11.06 4.43 12.77
C THR A 13 9.54 4.50 12.67
N ALA A 14 8.98 5.08 11.60
CA ALA A 14 7.53 5.13 11.39
C ALA A 14 6.91 3.74 11.08
N THR A 15 7.70 2.79 10.59
CA THR A 15 7.24 1.43 10.27
C THR A 15 6.84 0.68 11.52
N GLY A 16 5.57 0.30 11.66
CA GLY A 16 4.99 -0.34 12.85
C GLY A 16 5.20 -1.85 12.93
N GLN A 17 6.37 -2.37 12.56
CA GLN A 17 6.69 -3.80 12.53
C GLN A 17 8.08 -4.08 13.10
N GLU A 18 8.15 -4.71 14.28
CA GLU A 18 9.39 -4.95 15.03
C GLU A 18 10.47 -5.73 14.25
N HIS A 19 10.08 -6.67 13.38
CA HIS A 19 11.05 -7.47 12.66
C HIS A 19 11.90 -6.64 11.68
N TYR A 20 11.40 -5.51 11.18
CA TYR A 20 12.18 -4.56 10.37
C TYR A 20 13.12 -3.71 11.23
N HIS A 21 12.88 -3.60 12.52
CA HIS A 21 13.65 -2.74 13.43
C HIS A 21 14.98 -3.33 13.88
N LYS A 22 15.14 -4.64 13.82
CA LYS A 22 16.19 -5.44 14.48
C LYS A 22 17.64 -4.89 14.34
N TYR A 23 17.97 -4.22 13.23
CA TYR A 23 19.35 -3.78 12.95
C TYR A 23 19.50 -2.27 12.78
N PHE A 24 18.48 -1.47 13.10
CA PHE A 24 18.41 -0.05 12.77
C PHE A 24 18.40 0.89 13.98
N MET A 25 18.69 0.37 15.16
CA MET A 25 18.79 1.19 16.39
C MET A 25 20.04 2.11 16.37
N PRO A 26 19.98 3.33 16.98
CA PRO A 26 18.83 3.90 17.69
C PRO A 26 17.81 4.53 16.72
N PHE A 27 16.53 4.53 17.11
CA PHE A 27 15.47 5.18 16.35
C PHE A 27 15.34 6.66 16.65
N MET A 28 14.66 7.37 15.75
CA MET A 28 14.28 8.77 16.01
C MET A 28 13.21 8.83 17.08
N GLY A 29 13.29 9.82 17.96
CA GLY A 29 12.23 10.10 18.96
C GLY A 29 10.97 10.69 18.30
N GLY A 30 9.87 10.70 19.07
CA GLY A 30 8.63 11.39 18.67
C GLY A 30 7.65 10.53 17.84
N PHE A 31 7.86 9.22 17.73
CA PHE A 31 6.91 8.32 17.06
C PHE A 31 6.09 7.52 18.09
N LYS A 32 4.80 7.42 17.84
CA LYS A 32 3.84 6.59 18.57
C LYS A 32 3.11 5.67 17.60
N TYR A 33 2.64 4.52 18.07
CA TYR A 33 2.00 3.53 17.22
C TYR A 33 0.63 3.14 17.78
N ALA A 34 -0.41 3.14 16.93
CA ALA A 34 -1.73 2.62 17.24
C ALA A 34 -2.02 1.36 16.42
N GLU A 35 -2.85 0.47 16.94
CA GLU A 35 -3.44 -0.60 16.13
C GLU A 35 -4.42 -0.01 15.13
N ALA A 36 -4.35 -0.46 13.87
CA ALA A 36 -5.28 -0.05 12.84
C ALA A 36 -6.69 -0.57 13.17
N GLY A 37 -7.69 0.33 13.14
CA GLY A 37 -9.07 0.02 13.50
C GLY A 37 -9.43 0.28 14.98
N ASP A 38 -8.46 0.45 15.87
CA ASP A 38 -8.73 0.76 17.29
C ASP A 38 -8.82 2.28 17.52
N LYS A 39 -10.06 2.80 17.46
CA LYS A 39 -10.36 4.22 17.67
C LYS A 39 -9.95 4.69 19.07
N LYS A 40 -10.11 3.83 20.09
CA LYS A 40 -9.77 4.19 21.48
C LYS A 40 -8.26 4.28 21.67
N ALA A 41 -7.51 3.26 21.25
CA ALA A 41 -6.05 3.28 21.33
C ALA A 41 -5.46 4.47 20.55
N PHE A 42 -6.05 4.84 19.41
CA PHE A 42 -5.63 6.01 18.67
C PHE A 42 -5.85 7.31 19.45
N SER A 43 -7.06 7.51 20.01
CA SER A 43 -7.39 8.75 20.77
C SER A 43 -6.50 8.92 22.00
N GLU A 44 -6.14 7.85 22.69
CA GLU A 44 -5.29 7.88 23.89
C GLU A 44 -3.85 8.34 23.56
N LEU A 45 -3.42 8.29 22.29
CA LEU A 45 -2.12 8.82 21.86
C LEU A 45 -2.10 10.33 21.61
N LEU A 46 -3.27 10.96 21.49
CA LEU A 46 -3.40 12.41 21.20
C LEU A 46 -3.23 13.22 22.48
N ASP A 47 -1.99 13.51 22.83
CA ASP A 47 -1.62 14.23 24.07
C ASP A 47 -1.23 15.71 23.84
N GLY A 48 -1.60 16.27 22.71
CA GLY A 48 -1.26 17.65 22.33
C GLY A 48 0.17 17.83 21.79
N THR A 49 0.99 16.78 21.75
CA THR A 49 2.32 16.80 21.13
C THR A 49 2.33 16.19 19.71
N VAL A 50 1.24 15.55 19.31
CA VAL A 50 1.09 14.92 17.99
C VAL A 50 0.85 16.00 16.93
N CYS A 51 1.72 16.09 15.94
CA CYS A 51 1.59 17.04 14.83
C CYS A 51 1.18 16.39 13.50
N ALA A 52 1.33 15.08 13.38
CA ALA A 52 0.94 14.36 12.16
C ALA A 52 0.56 12.91 12.45
N VAL A 53 -0.29 12.37 11.60
CA VAL A 53 -0.64 10.94 11.53
C VAL A 53 -0.29 10.44 10.14
N ILE A 54 0.46 9.33 10.06
CA ILE A 54 0.73 8.63 8.79
C ILE A 54 0.11 7.24 8.82
N LEU A 55 -0.57 6.86 7.74
CA LEU A 55 -1.15 5.54 7.57
C LEU A 55 -1.20 5.09 6.12
N GLU A 56 -1.34 3.80 5.91
CA GLU A 56 -1.68 3.18 4.63
C GLU A 56 -3.19 2.92 4.59
N VAL A 57 -3.87 3.26 3.49
CA VAL A 57 -5.29 2.90 3.27
C VAL A 57 -5.44 1.37 3.19
N ILE A 58 -4.44 0.69 2.62
CA ILE A 58 -4.30 -0.77 2.66
C ILE A 58 -2.87 -1.08 3.08
N GLN A 59 -2.70 -1.76 4.20
CA GLN A 59 -1.40 -2.18 4.71
C GLN A 59 -0.84 -3.32 3.87
N GLY A 60 0.01 -2.99 2.89
CA GLY A 60 0.53 -3.96 1.93
C GLY A 60 1.42 -5.03 2.57
N GLU A 61 2.43 -4.61 3.32
CA GLU A 61 3.34 -5.51 4.05
C GLU A 61 2.69 -6.10 5.32
N GLY A 62 1.57 -5.54 5.75
CA GLY A 62 0.74 -6.05 6.85
C GLY A 62 -0.11 -7.26 6.50
N GLY A 63 -0.15 -7.68 5.21
CA GLY A 63 -0.98 -8.80 4.74
C GLY A 63 -2.14 -8.35 3.83
N VAL A 64 -2.00 -7.22 3.13
CA VAL A 64 -3.07 -6.59 2.33
C VAL A 64 -4.31 -6.32 3.18
N VAL A 65 -4.11 -5.75 4.35
CA VAL A 65 -5.20 -5.45 5.29
C VAL A 65 -5.79 -4.08 4.95
N ILE A 66 -7.07 -4.08 4.58
CA ILE A 66 -7.81 -2.83 4.31
C ILE A 66 -8.09 -2.16 5.66
N THR A 67 -7.64 -0.92 5.80
CA THR A 67 -7.98 -0.11 6.98
C THR A 67 -9.46 0.25 6.94
N PRO A 68 -10.25 0.00 8.01
CA PRO A 68 -11.68 0.27 8.01
C PRO A 68 -11.99 1.74 7.68
N CYS A 69 -12.96 1.97 6.79
CA CYS A 69 -13.31 3.31 6.32
C CYS A 69 -13.74 4.23 7.48
N ASP A 70 -14.60 3.72 8.37
CA ASP A 70 -15.08 4.44 9.54
C ASP A 70 -13.97 4.79 10.55
N TYR A 71 -12.86 4.04 10.54
CA TYR A 71 -11.66 4.37 11.32
C TYR A 71 -10.86 5.50 10.67
N ILE A 72 -10.74 5.49 9.33
CA ILE A 72 -10.04 6.56 8.62
C ILE A 72 -10.82 7.87 8.70
N GLU A 73 -12.16 7.82 8.59
CA GLU A 73 -13.06 8.97 8.80
C GLU A 73 -12.87 9.56 10.20
N TYR A 74 -12.89 8.70 11.22
CA TYR A 74 -12.66 9.11 12.61
C TYR A 74 -11.28 9.78 12.83
N ILE A 75 -10.22 9.21 12.22
CA ILE A 75 -8.89 9.84 12.26
C ILE A 75 -8.93 11.21 11.59
N ARG A 76 -9.61 11.34 10.45
CA ARG A 76 -9.73 12.63 9.74
C ARG A 76 -10.40 13.69 10.61
N GLU A 77 -11.52 13.35 11.24
CA GLU A 77 -12.23 14.24 12.17
C GLU A 77 -11.32 14.71 13.31
N LEU A 78 -10.65 13.80 13.99
CA LEU A 78 -9.73 14.15 15.06
C LEU A 78 -8.52 14.96 14.60
N CYS A 79 -8.00 14.70 13.41
CA CYS A 79 -6.91 15.49 12.83
C CYS A 79 -7.36 16.94 12.56
N ASP A 80 -8.59 17.11 12.02
CA ASP A 80 -9.15 18.44 11.76
C ASP A 80 -9.42 19.21 13.06
N GLU A 81 -9.94 18.55 14.08
CA GLU A 81 -10.22 19.15 15.40
C GLU A 81 -8.97 19.59 16.17
N ASN A 82 -7.84 18.91 15.96
CA ASN A 82 -6.61 19.11 16.73
C ASN A 82 -5.46 19.73 15.91
N ASP A 83 -5.71 20.24 14.71
CA ASP A 83 -4.70 20.80 13.79
C ASP A 83 -3.54 19.84 13.52
N ILE A 84 -3.87 18.56 13.26
CA ILE A 84 -2.93 17.47 13.01
C ILE A 84 -2.92 17.16 11.50
N VAL A 85 -1.74 17.05 10.92
CA VAL A 85 -1.58 16.71 9.48
C VAL A 85 -1.88 15.23 9.24
N LEU A 86 -2.84 14.92 8.37
CA LEU A 86 -3.12 13.55 7.96
C LEU A 86 -2.34 13.22 6.68
N ILE A 87 -1.50 12.19 6.76
CA ILE A 87 -0.62 11.73 5.68
C ILE A 87 -1.05 10.33 5.24
N PHE A 88 -1.37 10.15 3.96
CA PHE A 88 -1.55 8.82 3.38
C PHE A 88 -0.30 8.37 2.64
N ASP A 89 0.21 7.22 3.04
CA ASP A 89 1.25 6.53 2.30
C ASP A 89 0.62 5.68 1.19
N GLU A 90 0.64 6.24 -0.01
CA GLU A 90 0.10 5.61 -1.22
C GLU A 90 1.21 5.03 -2.12
N VAL A 91 2.38 4.81 -1.56
CA VAL A 91 3.52 4.24 -2.28
C VAL A 91 3.22 2.86 -2.84
N GLN A 92 2.37 2.07 -2.17
CA GLN A 92 1.97 0.75 -2.67
C GLN A 92 0.56 0.71 -3.26
N THR A 93 -0.35 1.54 -2.77
CA THR A 93 -1.77 1.56 -3.13
C THR A 93 -2.10 2.47 -4.31
N GLY A 94 -1.26 3.46 -4.57
CA GLY A 94 -1.47 4.46 -5.62
C GLY A 94 -1.13 4.00 -7.04
N VAL A 95 -1.21 4.94 -7.95
CA VAL A 95 -0.87 4.77 -9.38
C VAL A 95 -1.67 3.64 -10.03
N GLY A 96 -2.99 3.65 -9.82
CA GLY A 96 -3.93 2.73 -10.44
C GLY A 96 -4.08 1.37 -9.74
N ARG A 97 -3.24 1.02 -8.76
CA ARG A 97 -3.18 -0.31 -8.15
C ARG A 97 -4.52 -0.79 -7.58
N THR A 98 -5.32 0.10 -7.01
CA THR A 98 -6.61 -0.21 -6.40
C THR A 98 -7.81 0.04 -7.33
N GLY A 99 -7.55 0.38 -8.62
CA GLY A 99 -8.58 0.73 -9.59
C GLY A 99 -9.06 2.17 -9.51
N LYS A 100 -8.36 2.99 -8.76
CA LYS A 100 -8.41 4.46 -8.75
C LYS A 100 -6.98 4.99 -8.85
N LEU A 101 -6.80 6.26 -9.21
CA LEU A 101 -5.44 6.83 -9.29
C LEU A 101 -4.74 6.70 -7.95
N TYR A 102 -5.43 7.00 -6.84
CA TYR A 102 -5.00 6.77 -5.47
C TYR A 102 -6.11 6.09 -4.65
N ALA A 103 -5.72 5.28 -3.67
CA ALA A 103 -6.66 4.48 -2.90
C ALA A 103 -7.63 5.32 -2.05
N TRP A 104 -7.22 6.53 -1.62
CA TRP A 104 -8.10 7.44 -0.88
C TRP A 104 -9.39 7.78 -1.63
N GLU A 105 -9.38 7.72 -2.96
CA GLU A 105 -10.56 7.98 -3.80
C GLU A 105 -11.64 6.89 -3.63
N ASN A 106 -11.25 5.66 -3.24
CA ASN A 106 -12.21 4.60 -2.96
C ASN A 106 -12.94 4.79 -1.63
N ILE A 107 -12.33 5.50 -0.68
CA ILE A 107 -12.87 5.71 0.67
C ILE A 107 -13.46 7.11 0.86
N GLY A 108 -13.22 8.05 -0.04
CA GLY A 108 -13.74 9.42 0.01
C GLY A 108 -13.08 10.34 1.05
N VAL A 109 -12.07 9.88 1.78
CA VAL A 109 -11.35 10.68 2.78
C VAL A 109 -10.07 11.22 2.18
N LYS A 110 -9.97 12.54 2.05
CA LYS A 110 -8.81 13.21 1.43
C LYS A 110 -7.73 13.52 2.48
N PRO A 111 -6.47 13.09 2.28
CA PRO A 111 -5.37 13.43 3.18
C PRO A 111 -4.91 14.88 2.97
N ASP A 112 -4.10 15.39 3.91
CA ASP A 112 -3.41 16.66 3.77
C ASP A 112 -2.11 16.51 2.97
N VAL A 113 -1.45 15.37 3.14
CA VAL A 113 -0.23 14.98 2.43
C VAL A 113 -0.37 13.55 1.92
N LEU A 114 0.18 13.28 0.75
CA LEU A 114 0.17 11.97 0.12
C LEU A 114 1.58 11.65 -0.40
N THR A 115 2.07 10.44 -0.14
CA THR A 115 3.32 9.95 -0.71
C THR A 115 3.04 8.97 -1.86
N SER A 116 3.80 9.08 -2.95
CA SER A 116 3.67 8.23 -4.13
C SER A 116 5.05 7.82 -4.64
N ALA A 117 5.19 6.58 -5.10
CA ALA A 117 6.43 6.05 -5.70
C ALA A 117 6.11 4.76 -6.51
N LYS A 118 7.04 3.80 -6.56
CA LYS A 118 6.88 2.49 -7.22
C LYS A 118 6.32 2.60 -8.65
N GLY A 119 5.02 2.33 -8.84
CA GLY A 119 4.33 2.39 -10.12
C GLY A 119 4.46 3.74 -10.83
N LEU A 120 4.64 4.83 -10.08
CA LEU A 120 4.79 6.18 -10.62
C LEU A 120 5.94 6.30 -11.63
N GLY A 121 7.03 5.58 -11.39
CA GLY A 121 8.21 5.63 -12.27
C GLY A 121 8.18 4.68 -13.45
N GLY A 122 7.20 3.76 -13.54
CA GLY A 122 7.16 2.76 -14.61
C GLY A 122 8.44 1.91 -14.72
N GLY A 123 9.10 1.64 -13.58
CA GLY A 123 10.39 0.94 -13.50
C GLY A 123 11.59 1.85 -13.23
N LEU A 124 11.44 3.17 -13.34
CA LEU A 124 12.47 4.15 -13.00
C LEU A 124 12.31 4.63 -11.55
N PRO A 125 13.42 4.97 -10.85
CA PRO A 125 13.38 5.37 -9.44
C PRO A 125 12.87 6.81 -9.28
N ILE A 126 11.66 6.95 -8.72
CA ILE A 126 11.04 8.23 -8.38
C ILE A 126 10.18 8.09 -7.13
N GLY A 127 10.13 9.16 -6.34
CA GLY A 127 9.14 9.36 -5.30
C GLY A 127 8.61 10.78 -5.36
N ALA A 128 7.36 10.96 -4.97
CA ALA A 128 6.69 12.25 -4.89
C ALA A 128 6.00 12.38 -3.53
N CYS A 129 6.03 13.60 -3.00
CA CYS A 129 5.24 14.00 -1.85
C CYS A 129 4.32 15.13 -2.30
N LEU A 130 3.02 14.88 -2.27
CA LEU A 130 1.99 15.82 -2.66
C LEU A 130 1.33 16.37 -1.39
N ALA A 131 1.17 17.68 -1.31
CA ALA A 131 0.56 18.32 -0.15
C ALA A 131 -0.50 19.35 -0.58
N LYS A 132 -1.46 19.64 0.30
CA LYS A 132 -2.40 20.73 0.10
C LYS A 132 -1.65 22.07 0.02
N GLU A 133 -2.21 23.04 -0.67
CA GLU A 133 -1.60 24.35 -0.94
C GLU A 133 -1.12 25.07 0.34
N GLN A 134 -1.85 24.92 1.43
CA GLN A 134 -1.49 25.52 2.74
C GLN A 134 -0.09 25.11 3.25
N PHE A 135 0.44 23.97 2.80
CA PHE A 135 1.79 23.48 3.14
C PHE A 135 2.87 23.88 2.10
N GLY A 136 2.48 24.56 1.03
CA GLY A 136 3.39 24.91 -0.08
C GLY A 136 4.55 25.81 0.31
N SER A 137 4.39 26.59 1.40
CA SER A 137 5.44 27.47 1.94
C SER A 137 6.43 26.78 2.90
N VAL A 138 6.21 25.52 3.27
CA VAL A 138 7.06 24.79 4.23
C VAL A 138 8.41 24.43 3.62
N LEU A 139 8.42 23.98 2.35
CA LEU A 139 9.63 23.63 1.61
C LEU A 139 9.94 24.72 0.58
N THR A 140 10.69 25.72 1.02
CA THR A 140 11.13 26.84 0.18
C THR A 140 12.49 26.53 -0.48
N PRO A 141 12.92 27.29 -1.52
CA PRO A 141 14.26 27.13 -2.10
C PRO A 141 15.37 27.14 -1.04
N GLY A 142 16.21 26.11 -1.08
CA GLY A 142 17.32 25.94 -0.14
C GLY A 142 17.00 25.17 1.16
N THR A 143 15.74 24.86 1.47
CA THR A 143 15.38 24.10 2.67
C THR A 143 15.42 22.59 2.49
N HIS A 144 15.35 22.12 1.26
CA HIS A 144 15.43 20.71 0.89
C HIS A 144 16.14 20.56 -0.44
N GLY A 145 16.82 19.40 -0.64
CA GLY A 145 17.48 19.08 -1.89
C GLY A 145 17.75 17.59 -2.05
N THR A 146 17.88 17.17 -3.29
CA THR A 146 18.24 15.79 -3.65
C THR A 146 19.04 15.81 -4.94
N THR A 147 20.10 14.98 -5.02
CA THR A 147 20.98 14.93 -6.19
C THR A 147 20.23 14.47 -7.46
N PHE A 148 19.36 13.50 -7.35
CA PHE A 148 18.67 12.88 -8.49
C PHE A 148 17.19 13.29 -8.63
N GLY A 149 16.66 14.09 -7.71
CA GLY A 149 15.30 14.58 -7.77
C GLY A 149 15.08 15.53 -8.93
N GLY A 150 13.89 15.51 -9.52
CA GLY A 150 13.58 16.31 -10.70
C GLY A 150 14.26 15.85 -11.99
N ASN A 151 14.81 14.62 -12.04
CA ASN A 151 15.45 14.09 -13.24
C ASN A 151 14.45 14.05 -14.41
N PRO A 152 14.71 14.76 -15.53
CA PRO A 152 13.74 14.92 -16.61
C PRO A 152 13.39 13.60 -17.31
N VAL A 153 14.32 12.65 -17.39
CA VAL A 153 14.05 11.33 -18.00
C VAL A 153 13.03 10.55 -17.16
N VAL A 154 13.24 10.54 -15.85
CA VAL A 154 12.33 9.82 -14.93
C VAL A 154 10.98 10.50 -14.85
N LEU A 155 10.95 11.85 -14.81
CA LEU A 155 9.71 12.62 -14.80
C LEU A 155 8.91 12.44 -16.10
N SER A 156 9.55 12.36 -17.26
CA SER A 156 8.88 12.07 -18.54
C SER A 156 8.22 10.68 -18.50
N GLY A 157 8.89 9.69 -17.91
CA GLY A 157 8.29 8.36 -17.68
C GLY A 157 7.07 8.41 -16.76
N ALA A 158 7.17 9.17 -15.66
CA ALA A 158 6.05 9.33 -14.72
C ALA A 158 4.84 10.01 -15.37
N VAL A 159 5.06 11.05 -16.18
CA VAL A 159 3.97 11.72 -16.93
C VAL A 159 3.31 10.74 -17.89
N GLU A 160 4.07 9.93 -18.61
CA GLU A 160 3.53 8.93 -19.54
C GLU A 160 2.71 7.87 -18.81
N ILE A 161 3.15 7.42 -17.63
CA ILE A 161 2.38 6.47 -16.79
C ILE A 161 1.05 7.12 -16.37
N LEU A 162 1.08 8.34 -15.84
CA LEU A 162 -0.14 9.02 -15.37
C LEU A 162 -1.13 9.27 -16.50
N ASN A 163 -0.67 9.60 -17.71
CA ASN A 163 -1.52 9.81 -18.89
C ASN A 163 -2.23 8.53 -19.38
N ARG A 164 -1.71 7.35 -19.02
CA ARG A 164 -2.32 6.04 -19.37
C ARG A 164 -3.35 5.56 -18.35
N LEU A 165 -3.43 6.19 -17.19
CA LEU A 165 -4.38 5.81 -16.13
C LEU A 165 -5.71 6.54 -16.30
N ASP A 166 -6.36 6.33 -17.45
CA ASP A 166 -7.72 6.83 -17.68
C ASP A 166 -8.77 5.95 -16.99
N GLU A 167 -10.03 6.36 -17.00
CA GLU A 167 -11.11 5.64 -16.31
C GLU A 167 -11.37 4.26 -16.92
N GLU A 168 -11.15 4.07 -18.22
CA GLU A 168 -11.30 2.76 -18.89
C GLU A 168 -10.24 1.79 -18.36
N PHE A 169 -8.99 2.20 -18.33
CA PHE A 169 -7.89 1.40 -17.77
C PHE A 169 -8.09 1.10 -16.29
N LEU A 170 -8.49 2.09 -15.50
CA LEU A 170 -8.74 1.90 -14.07
C LEU A 170 -9.93 0.98 -13.81
N ASN A 171 -10.95 1.00 -14.69
CA ASN A 171 -12.06 0.06 -14.63
C ASN A 171 -11.60 -1.38 -14.92
N ASP A 172 -10.79 -1.59 -15.96
CA ASP A 172 -10.21 -2.90 -16.27
C ASP A 172 -9.41 -3.47 -15.07
N VAL A 173 -8.67 -2.64 -14.35
CA VAL A 173 -7.98 -3.04 -13.10
C VAL A 173 -8.97 -3.51 -12.03
N ARG A 174 -10.13 -2.84 -11.88
CA ARG A 174 -11.17 -3.25 -10.93
C ARG A 174 -11.79 -4.60 -11.32
N GLU A 175 -12.16 -4.76 -12.59
CA GLU A 175 -12.77 -5.96 -13.13
C GLU A 175 -11.84 -7.19 -13.01
N LYS A 176 -10.57 -7.04 -13.38
CA LYS A 176 -9.56 -8.09 -13.21
C LYS A 176 -9.34 -8.45 -11.74
N GLY A 177 -9.31 -7.46 -10.86
CA GLY A 177 -9.21 -7.69 -9.42
C GLY A 177 -10.39 -8.47 -8.86
N GLU A 178 -11.60 -8.15 -9.30
CA GLU A 178 -12.81 -8.87 -8.93
C GLU A 178 -12.83 -10.31 -9.48
N TYR A 179 -12.44 -10.47 -10.73
CA TYR A 179 -12.30 -11.77 -11.37
C TYR A 179 -11.34 -12.69 -10.60
N ILE A 180 -10.15 -12.21 -10.25
CA ILE A 180 -9.18 -12.97 -9.47
C ILE A 180 -9.75 -13.35 -8.10
N ARG A 181 -10.31 -12.38 -7.36
CA ARG A 181 -10.85 -12.62 -6.02
C ARG A 181 -11.96 -13.66 -6.04
N ASN A 182 -12.88 -13.57 -7.00
CA ASN A 182 -13.99 -14.51 -7.14
C ASN A 182 -13.49 -15.93 -7.42
N LYS A 183 -12.53 -16.11 -8.32
CA LYS A 183 -11.94 -17.42 -8.61
C LYS A 183 -11.20 -17.99 -7.40
N VAL A 184 -10.29 -17.22 -6.82
CA VAL A 184 -9.46 -17.67 -5.69
C VAL A 184 -10.29 -18.02 -4.45
N SER A 185 -11.40 -17.31 -4.21
CA SER A 185 -12.29 -17.60 -3.08
C SER A 185 -12.91 -19.01 -3.14
N SER A 186 -12.95 -19.64 -4.31
CA SER A 186 -13.46 -21.00 -4.48
C SER A 186 -12.41 -22.09 -4.26
N PHE A 187 -11.14 -21.75 -4.12
CA PHE A 187 -10.06 -22.73 -3.98
C PHE A 187 -10.11 -23.44 -2.61
N LYS A 188 -9.80 -24.72 -2.60
CA LYS A 188 -10.07 -25.61 -1.46
C LYS A 188 -9.41 -25.17 -0.13
N ASP A 189 -8.18 -24.67 -0.17
CA ASP A 189 -7.41 -24.30 1.02
C ASP A 189 -7.47 -22.81 1.37
N VAL A 190 -8.23 -22.01 0.62
CA VAL A 190 -8.38 -20.58 0.86
C VAL A 190 -9.43 -20.33 1.96
N SER A 191 -9.05 -19.55 2.98
CA SER A 191 -9.95 -19.13 4.07
C SER A 191 -10.55 -17.75 3.84
N GLU A 192 -9.74 -16.81 3.32
CA GLU A 192 -10.17 -15.44 3.05
C GLU A 192 -9.41 -14.88 1.83
N VAL A 193 -10.12 -14.07 1.04
CA VAL A 193 -9.52 -13.26 -0.03
C VAL A 193 -9.97 -11.80 0.16
N ARG A 194 -9.01 -10.89 0.23
CA ARG A 194 -9.27 -9.45 0.44
C ARG A 194 -8.42 -8.60 -0.49
N GLY A 195 -8.76 -7.32 -0.60
CA GLY A 195 -8.01 -6.35 -1.40
C GLY A 195 -8.90 -5.46 -2.25
N MET A 196 -8.27 -4.55 -3.00
CA MET A 196 -8.91 -3.65 -3.95
C MET A 196 -8.12 -3.66 -5.27
N GLY A 197 -8.82 -3.64 -6.41
CA GLY A 197 -8.19 -3.73 -7.71
C GLY A 197 -7.23 -4.94 -7.79
N LEU A 198 -6.03 -4.72 -8.25
CA LEU A 198 -4.98 -5.74 -8.36
C LEU A 198 -4.01 -5.76 -7.17
N MET A 199 -4.47 -5.40 -5.99
CA MET A 199 -3.78 -5.59 -4.72
C MET A 199 -4.56 -6.59 -3.88
N ILE A 200 -4.12 -7.86 -3.84
CA ILE A 200 -4.90 -8.99 -3.33
C ILE A 200 -4.10 -9.75 -2.29
N GLY A 201 -4.72 -9.98 -1.14
CA GLY A 201 -4.24 -10.84 -0.06
C GLY A 201 -5.09 -12.11 0.04
N ILE A 202 -4.44 -13.24 0.28
CA ILE A 202 -5.08 -14.55 0.35
C ILE A 202 -4.62 -15.25 1.63
N ASP A 203 -5.54 -15.55 2.52
CA ASP A 203 -5.25 -16.36 3.71
C ASP A 203 -5.60 -17.83 3.44
N LEU A 204 -4.75 -18.70 3.93
CA LEU A 204 -4.89 -20.15 3.79
C LEU A 204 -5.43 -20.76 5.09
N LYS A 205 -6.09 -21.93 4.99
CA LYS A 205 -6.66 -22.64 6.13
C LYS A 205 -5.59 -23.41 6.91
N ASP A 206 -4.86 -24.26 6.22
CA ASP A 206 -3.99 -25.25 6.84
C ASP A 206 -2.52 -25.08 6.42
N GLN A 207 -2.26 -24.59 5.20
CA GLN A 207 -0.90 -24.46 4.66
C GLN A 207 -0.27 -23.11 5.04
N LYS A 208 1.06 -23.11 5.17
CA LYS A 208 1.80 -21.86 5.38
C LYS A 208 2.02 -21.14 4.05
N ALA A 209 1.69 -19.86 4.00
CA ALA A 209 1.87 -19.04 2.81
C ALA A 209 3.29 -19.08 2.23
N ALA A 210 4.32 -19.13 3.07
CA ALA A 210 5.71 -19.21 2.63
C ALA A 210 6.02 -20.52 1.89
N ASP A 211 5.48 -21.64 2.36
CA ASP A 211 5.71 -22.96 1.75
C ASP A 211 4.95 -23.05 0.40
N VAL A 212 3.71 -22.54 0.36
CA VAL A 212 2.93 -22.46 -0.90
C VAL A 212 3.61 -21.52 -1.89
N ALA A 213 4.10 -20.36 -1.47
CA ALA A 213 4.80 -19.44 -2.36
C ALA A 213 6.06 -20.08 -2.96
N ALA A 214 6.83 -20.85 -2.17
CA ALA A 214 8.00 -21.55 -2.66
C ALA A 214 7.63 -22.59 -3.74
N ARG A 215 6.60 -23.41 -3.50
CA ARG A 215 6.09 -24.38 -4.52
C ARG A 215 5.53 -23.69 -5.77
N CYS A 216 4.84 -22.54 -5.60
CA CYS A 216 4.39 -21.75 -6.74
C CYS A 216 5.54 -21.32 -7.63
N VAL A 217 6.68 -20.90 -7.06
CA VAL A 217 7.88 -20.54 -7.83
C VAL A 217 8.43 -21.74 -8.59
N GLU A 218 8.50 -22.91 -7.97
CA GLU A 218 8.91 -24.16 -8.65
C GLU A 218 7.96 -24.53 -9.80
N ASN A 219 6.67 -24.25 -9.66
CA ASN A 219 5.64 -24.47 -10.66
C ASN A 219 5.54 -23.34 -11.72
N GLY A 220 6.36 -22.28 -11.63
CA GLY A 220 6.45 -21.19 -12.60
C GLY A 220 5.56 -19.97 -12.31
N LEU A 221 5.03 -19.84 -11.09
CA LEU A 221 4.27 -18.67 -10.64
C LEU A 221 5.05 -17.89 -9.58
N LEU A 222 5.42 -16.64 -9.89
CA LEU A 222 5.98 -15.73 -8.91
C LEU A 222 4.86 -15.11 -8.06
N ILE A 223 4.76 -15.51 -6.82
CA ILE A 223 3.83 -14.96 -5.85
C ILE A 223 4.59 -14.56 -4.57
N LEU A 224 4.15 -13.49 -3.93
CA LEU A 224 4.78 -12.97 -2.72
C LEU A 224 4.02 -13.43 -1.47
N THR A 225 4.66 -13.24 -0.32
CA THR A 225 4.01 -13.33 0.98
C THR A 225 4.00 -11.98 1.67
N ALA A 226 3.01 -11.76 2.53
CA ALA A 226 2.98 -10.67 3.49
C ALA A 226 2.46 -11.25 4.81
N LYS A 227 3.35 -11.38 5.80
CA LYS A 227 3.09 -12.11 7.05
C LYS A 227 2.64 -13.55 6.79
N GLN A 228 1.40 -13.89 7.13
CA GLN A 228 0.83 -15.23 6.97
C GLN A 228 0.01 -15.39 5.68
N SER A 229 -0.11 -14.34 4.88
CA SER A 229 -0.92 -14.33 3.67
C SER A 229 -0.05 -14.47 2.42
N LEU A 230 -0.58 -15.10 1.37
CA LEU A 230 -0.09 -14.90 0.02
C LEU A 230 -0.51 -13.51 -0.46
N ARG A 231 0.33 -12.87 -1.26
CA ARG A 231 0.09 -11.53 -1.79
C ARG A 231 0.27 -11.52 -3.30
N MET A 232 -0.78 -11.13 -4.02
CA MET A 232 -0.76 -10.97 -5.47
C MET A 232 -0.75 -9.49 -5.83
N LEU A 233 0.26 -9.08 -6.61
CA LEU A 233 0.46 -7.72 -7.12
C LEU A 233 0.87 -7.80 -8.61
N PRO A 234 0.03 -8.37 -9.48
CA PRO A 234 0.39 -8.52 -10.89
C PRO A 234 0.56 -7.13 -11.55
N PRO A 235 1.22 -7.06 -12.72
CA PRO A 235 1.22 -5.85 -13.53
C PRO A 235 -0.23 -5.39 -13.81
N LEU A 236 -0.48 -4.07 -13.86
CA LEU A 236 -1.83 -3.57 -14.16
C LEU A 236 -2.26 -3.93 -15.59
N THR A 237 -1.31 -4.19 -16.47
CA THR A 237 -1.51 -4.60 -17.87
C THR A 237 -1.70 -6.10 -18.05
N ILE A 238 -1.75 -6.89 -16.96
CA ILE A 238 -1.95 -8.35 -17.05
C ILE A 238 -3.20 -8.70 -17.86
N THR A 239 -3.11 -9.70 -18.71
CA THR A 239 -4.24 -10.19 -19.50
C THR A 239 -5.04 -11.25 -18.74
N TYR A 240 -6.29 -11.51 -19.16
CA TYR A 240 -7.09 -12.59 -18.57
C TYR A 240 -6.47 -13.97 -18.78
N ASP A 241 -5.84 -14.23 -19.93
CA ASP A 241 -5.13 -15.49 -20.20
C ASP A 241 -3.95 -15.70 -19.24
N GLU A 242 -3.21 -14.63 -18.92
CA GLU A 242 -2.12 -14.67 -17.93
C GLU A 242 -2.65 -14.88 -16.51
N ILE A 243 -3.77 -14.22 -16.17
CA ILE A 243 -4.46 -14.42 -14.89
C ILE A 243 -4.88 -15.89 -14.77
N ASP A 244 -5.59 -16.42 -15.74
CA ASP A 244 -6.09 -17.81 -15.73
C ASP A 244 -4.95 -18.81 -15.59
N ARG A 245 -3.90 -18.65 -16.36
CA ARG A 245 -2.69 -19.48 -16.26
C ARG A 245 -2.04 -19.42 -14.87
N GLY A 246 -1.96 -18.23 -14.29
CA GLY A 246 -1.42 -18.05 -12.92
C GLY A 246 -2.32 -18.70 -11.86
N LEU A 247 -3.63 -18.59 -12.01
CA LEU A 247 -4.60 -19.18 -11.10
C LEU A 247 -4.65 -20.71 -11.19
N GLU A 248 -4.52 -21.28 -12.37
CA GLU A 248 -4.39 -22.76 -12.56
C GLU A 248 -3.15 -23.31 -11.81
N ILE A 249 -2.00 -22.60 -11.90
CA ILE A 249 -0.80 -23.00 -11.17
C ILE A 249 -1.02 -22.89 -9.65
N LEU A 250 -1.65 -21.81 -9.18
CA LEU A 250 -1.93 -21.63 -7.76
C LEU A 250 -2.87 -22.70 -7.23
N GLU A 251 -3.99 -22.98 -7.92
CA GLU A 251 -4.97 -24.00 -7.52
C GLU A 251 -4.36 -25.39 -7.44
N LYS A 252 -3.56 -25.76 -8.46
CA LYS A 252 -2.81 -27.02 -8.45
C LYS A 252 -1.87 -27.10 -7.26
N THR A 253 -1.07 -26.06 -7.02
CA THR A 253 -0.11 -26.00 -5.90
C THR A 253 -0.79 -26.08 -4.54
N LEU A 254 -1.98 -25.51 -4.38
CA LEU A 254 -2.78 -25.62 -3.15
C LEU A 254 -3.37 -27.04 -2.94
N SER A 255 -3.48 -27.81 -3.99
CA SER A 255 -4.04 -29.18 -3.95
C SER A 255 -2.99 -30.24 -3.65
N GLU A 256 -1.70 -29.91 -3.74
CA GLU A 256 -0.54 -30.74 -3.37
C GLU A 256 -0.30 -30.75 -1.84
#